data_8eaa35bdc838d78a6fb480b767d99169
#
_entry.id   8eaa35bdc838d78a6fb480b767d99169
#
_cell.length_a   1.000
_cell.length_b   1.000
_cell.length_c   1.000
_cell.angle_alpha   90.00
_cell.angle_beta   90.00
_cell.angle_gamma   90.00
#
_symmetry.space_group_name_H-M   'P 1'
#
loop_
_entity.id
_entity.type
_entity.pdbx_description
1 polymer ?
#
loop_
_entity_poly.entity_id
_entity_poly.type
_entity_poly.pdbx_seq_one_letter_code
_entity_poly.pdbx_strand_id
1 'polypeptide(L)'
;GLFSGRGYNIESLSVSEVDSDKFLSRVTIVTSGTKIIVDQIKAQLLKLIPVHNLVDLTEEEYFIGKELVLVKLSNKKQYRKKTLDIANKFNACILSDSEVEMILEMSGNKKEISRFISKLRPFGIIEITRSGLVSMASGVDYIKK
;
A
#
# COMPACT_ATOMS: atom_id res chain seq x y z
N GLY A 1 -21.25 0.39 2.72
CA GLY A 1 -20.59 1.67 2.88
C GLY A 1 -20.78 2.60 1.69
N LEU A 2 -20.22 3.77 1.79
CA LEU A 2 -20.34 4.81 0.76
C LEU A 2 -19.94 4.33 -0.63
N PHE A 3 -18.81 3.63 -0.71
CA PHE A 3 -18.23 3.22 -1.99
C PHE A 3 -18.92 2.00 -2.58
N SER A 4 -19.20 1.00 -1.76
CA SER A 4 -19.80 -0.24 -2.24
C SER A 4 -21.22 -0.02 -2.77
N GLY A 5 -22.00 0.84 -2.12
CA GLY A 5 -23.35 1.16 -2.55
C GLY A 5 -23.43 1.96 -3.85
N ARG A 6 -22.34 2.57 -4.29
CA ARG A 6 -22.28 3.39 -5.50
C ARG A 6 -21.48 2.76 -6.65
N GLY A 7 -20.98 1.54 -6.46
CA GLY A 7 -20.23 0.84 -7.49
C GLY A 7 -18.85 1.41 -7.79
N TYR A 8 -18.28 2.15 -6.86
CA TYR A 8 -16.91 2.68 -7.02
C TYR A 8 -15.89 1.57 -6.83
N ASN A 9 -14.82 1.60 -7.62
CA ASN A 9 -13.75 0.62 -7.55
C ASN A 9 -12.63 1.11 -6.62
N ILE A 10 -12.61 0.58 -5.40
CA ILE A 10 -11.57 0.89 -4.41
C ILE A 10 -10.52 -0.21 -4.43
N GLU A 11 -9.29 0.13 -4.82
CA GLU A 11 -8.17 -0.81 -4.87
C GLU A 11 -7.52 -0.99 -3.50
N SER A 12 -7.38 0.09 -2.75
CA SER A 12 -6.85 0.01 -1.39
C SER A 12 -7.34 1.15 -0.52
N LEU A 13 -7.32 0.91 0.77
CA LEU A 13 -7.72 1.86 1.79
C LEU A 13 -6.78 1.69 2.98
N SER A 14 -6.07 2.76 3.34
CA SER A 14 -5.19 2.78 4.52
C SER A 14 -5.61 3.90 5.45
N VAL A 15 -5.76 3.58 6.72
CA VAL A 15 -6.22 4.53 7.75
C VAL A 15 -5.24 4.50 8.91
N SER A 16 -4.80 5.67 9.37
CA SER A 16 -4.03 5.74 10.61
C SER A 16 -4.25 7.07 11.33
N GLU A 17 -4.19 7.01 12.63
CA GLU A 17 -4.19 8.21 13.46
C GLU A 17 -2.83 8.88 13.34
N VAL A 18 -2.81 10.15 12.94
CA VAL A 18 -1.57 10.91 12.73
C VAL A 18 -1.31 11.96 13.80
N ASP A 19 -2.33 12.30 14.57
CA ASP A 19 -2.23 13.23 15.69
C ASP A 19 -3.29 12.87 16.73
N SER A 20 -2.87 12.19 17.79
CA SER A 20 -3.79 11.71 18.83
C SER A 20 -4.40 12.84 19.65
N ASP A 21 -3.67 13.93 19.84
CA ASP A 21 -4.15 15.07 20.63
C ASP A 21 -5.30 15.80 19.92
N LYS A 22 -5.29 15.80 18.60
CA LYS A 22 -6.32 16.43 17.78
C LYS A 22 -7.34 15.44 17.24
N PHE A 23 -7.23 14.17 17.59
CA PHE A 23 -8.08 13.09 17.06
C PHE A 23 -8.11 13.10 15.55
N LEU A 24 -6.94 13.33 14.93
CA LEU A 24 -6.80 13.46 13.49
C LEU A 24 -6.31 12.15 12.88
N SER A 25 -7.05 11.64 11.91
CA SER A 25 -6.66 10.47 11.14
C SER A 25 -6.42 10.84 9.69
N ARG A 26 -5.49 10.15 9.07
CA ARG A 26 -5.22 10.25 7.63
C ARG A 26 -5.72 8.99 6.95
N VAL A 27 -6.48 9.18 5.89
CA VAL A 27 -7.00 8.08 5.06
C VAL A 27 -6.38 8.23 3.67
N THR A 28 -5.74 7.17 3.19
CA THR A 28 -5.24 7.11 1.82
C THR A 28 -6.10 6.12 1.05
N ILE A 29 -6.74 6.58 -0.01
CA ILE A 29 -7.62 5.79 -0.84
C ILE A 29 -7.02 5.70 -2.24
N VAL A 30 -6.87 4.47 -2.74
CA VAL A 30 -6.48 4.23 -4.13
C VAL A 30 -7.70 3.70 -4.87
N THR A 31 -8.12 4.44 -5.88
CA THR A 31 -9.28 4.10 -6.70
C THR A 31 -8.94 4.27 -8.17
N SER A 32 -9.69 3.61 -9.03
CA SER A 32 -9.56 3.75 -10.48
C SER A 32 -10.91 4.09 -11.07
N GLY A 33 -10.87 4.78 -12.21
CA GLY A 33 -12.08 5.18 -12.92
C GLY A 33 -11.81 6.38 -13.82
N THR A 34 -12.86 6.81 -14.50
CA THR A 34 -12.80 8.03 -15.31
C THR A 34 -12.67 9.26 -14.42
N LYS A 35 -12.28 10.39 -14.99
CA LYS A 35 -12.21 11.65 -14.27
C LYS A 35 -13.57 12.00 -13.62
N ILE A 36 -14.67 11.74 -14.31
CA ILE A 36 -16.01 11.99 -13.80
C ILE A 36 -16.28 11.19 -12.52
N ILE A 37 -15.91 9.90 -12.53
CA ILE A 37 -16.07 9.02 -11.35
C ILE A 37 -15.20 9.50 -10.19
N VAL A 38 -13.94 9.85 -10.45
CA VAL A 38 -13.04 10.37 -9.42
C VAL A 38 -13.57 11.66 -8.83
N ASP A 39 -14.06 12.58 -9.65
CA ASP A 39 -14.66 13.83 -9.18
C ASP A 39 -15.91 13.60 -8.32
N GLN A 40 -16.72 12.59 -8.66
CA GLN A 40 -17.88 12.18 -7.85
C GLN A 40 -17.45 11.67 -6.48
N ILE A 41 -16.41 10.84 -6.43
CA ILE A 41 -15.84 10.31 -5.17
C ILE A 41 -15.36 11.46 -4.29
N LYS A 42 -14.61 12.41 -4.85
CA LYS A 42 -14.13 13.58 -4.14
C LYS A 42 -15.29 14.40 -3.55
N ALA A 43 -16.32 14.64 -4.35
CA ALA A 43 -17.49 15.39 -3.93
C ALA A 43 -18.23 14.70 -2.78
N GLN A 44 -18.38 13.39 -2.84
CA GLN A 44 -19.05 12.62 -1.78
C GLN A 44 -18.24 12.63 -0.49
N LEU A 45 -16.91 12.49 -0.59
CA LEU A 45 -16.04 12.52 0.59
C LEU A 45 -16.07 13.88 1.29
N LEU A 46 -16.09 14.98 0.55
CA LEU A 46 -16.12 16.32 1.12
C LEU A 46 -17.44 16.64 1.83
N LYS A 47 -18.51 15.90 1.57
CA LYS A 47 -19.78 16.05 2.26
C LYS A 47 -19.79 15.41 3.64
N LEU A 48 -18.83 14.55 3.94
CA LEU A 48 -18.74 13.91 5.24
C LEU A 48 -18.23 14.91 6.27
N ILE A 49 -18.97 15.11 7.34
CA ILE A 49 -18.63 16.09 8.38
C ILE A 49 -17.24 15.88 8.98
N PRO A 50 -16.78 14.63 9.21
CA PRO A 50 -15.44 14.43 9.77
C PRO A 50 -14.29 14.70 8.81
N VAL A 51 -14.54 14.95 7.51
CA VAL A 51 -13.48 15.22 6.53
C VAL A 51 -13.11 16.70 6.60
N HIS A 52 -11.90 16.98 7.08
CA HIS A 52 -11.38 18.36 7.19
C HIS A 52 -10.76 18.85 5.89
N ASN A 53 -10.07 17.96 5.17
CA ASN A 53 -9.44 18.31 3.90
C ASN A 53 -9.26 17.06 3.04
N LEU A 54 -9.18 17.29 1.74
CA LEU A 54 -9.01 16.23 0.75
C LEU A 54 -8.11 16.74 -0.37
N VAL A 55 -7.14 15.90 -0.76
CA VAL A 55 -6.21 16.21 -1.86
C VAL A 55 -6.17 15.02 -2.80
N ASP A 56 -6.28 15.28 -4.10
CA ASP A 56 -6.05 14.29 -5.14
C ASP A 56 -4.57 14.33 -5.53
N LEU A 57 -3.80 13.35 -5.07
CA LEU A 57 -2.36 13.32 -5.29
C LEU A 57 -1.98 13.08 -6.75
N THR A 58 -2.88 12.53 -7.57
CA THR A 58 -2.60 12.36 -9.00
C THR A 58 -2.58 13.69 -9.77
N GLU A 59 -3.15 14.73 -9.21
CA GLU A 59 -3.09 16.10 -9.76
C GLU A 59 -1.82 16.84 -9.33
N GLU A 60 -1.09 16.32 -8.34
CA GLU A 60 0.16 16.90 -7.88
C GLU A 60 1.29 16.54 -8.84
N GLU A 61 2.19 17.47 -9.06
CA GLU A 61 3.34 17.26 -9.96
C GLU A 61 4.24 16.14 -9.43
N TYR A 62 4.46 16.12 -8.13
CA TYR A 62 5.30 15.12 -7.48
C TYR A 62 4.62 14.59 -6.22
N PHE A 63 4.49 13.28 -6.14
CA PHE A 63 4.06 12.61 -4.91
C PHE A 63 4.87 11.33 -4.71
N ILE A 64 4.95 10.90 -3.47
CA ILE A 64 5.60 9.64 -3.09
C ILE A 64 4.54 8.70 -2.57
N GLY A 65 4.50 7.50 -3.13
CA GLY A 65 3.62 6.42 -2.68
C GLY A 65 4.43 5.18 -2.35
N LYS A 66 4.18 4.62 -1.19
CA LYS A 66 4.85 3.41 -0.71
C LYS A 66 3.85 2.45 -0.10
N GLU A 67 4.17 1.17 -0.22
CA GLU A 67 3.40 0.07 0.35
C GLU A 67 4.35 -0.88 1.03
N LEU A 68 3.92 -1.48 2.13
CA LEU A 68 4.65 -2.54 2.82
C LEU A 68 4.01 -3.87 2.49
N VAL A 69 4.83 -4.89 2.22
CA VAL A 69 4.37 -6.26 2.03
C VAL A 69 5.14 -7.20 2.93
N LEU A 70 4.45 -8.16 3.52
CA LEU A 70 5.03 -9.30 4.20
C LEU A 70 4.68 -10.56 3.41
N VAL A 71 5.70 -11.36 3.09
CA VAL A 71 5.53 -12.60 2.33
C VAL A 71 6.09 -13.76 3.15
N LYS A 72 5.27 -14.73 3.41
CA LYS A 72 5.67 -15.97 4.06
C LYS A 72 5.89 -17.05 3.01
N LEU A 73 7.06 -17.66 3.04
CA LEU A 73 7.47 -18.72 2.10
C LEU A 73 7.76 -20.00 2.86
N SER A 74 7.52 -21.14 2.21
CA SER A 74 8.04 -22.39 2.72
C SER A 74 9.56 -22.42 2.50
N ASN A 75 10.32 -22.67 3.56
CA ASN A 75 11.77 -22.58 3.53
C ASN A 75 12.41 -23.90 3.08
N LYS A 76 12.10 -24.33 1.87
CA LYS A 76 12.67 -25.55 1.30
C LYS A 76 14.13 -25.31 0.96
N LYS A 77 15.00 -26.24 1.34
CA LYS A 77 16.44 -26.13 1.11
C LYS A 77 16.80 -25.89 -0.37
N GLN A 78 16.09 -26.55 -1.28
CA GLN A 78 16.34 -26.45 -2.72
C GLN A 78 16.05 -25.07 -3.30
N TYR A 79 15.21 -24.26 -2.64
CA TYR A 79 14.84 -22.93 -3.11
C TYR A 79 15.50 -21.80 -2.32
N ARG A 80 16.14 -22.12 -1.20
CA ARG A 80 16.65 -21.13 -0.25
C ARG A 80 17.59 -20.11 -0.91
N LYS A 81 18.56 -20.59 -1.71
CA LYS A 81 19.50 -19.69 -2.38
C LYS A 81 18.80 -18.69 -3.30
N LYS A 82 17.86 -19.18 -4.12
CA LYS A 82 17.09 -18.34 -5.05
C LYS A 82 16.22 -17.34 -4.33
N THR A 83 15.59 -17.75 -3.25
CA THR A 83 14.77 -16.87 -2.40
C THR A 83 15.62 -15.75 -1.77
N LEU A 84 16.80 -16.08 -1.26
CA LEU A 84 17.71 -15.09 -0.68
C LEU A 84 18.25 -14.14 -1.74
N ASP A 85 18.55 -14.62 -2.95
CA ASP A 85 18.98 -13.77 -4.06
C ASP A 85 17.88 -12.75 -4.43
N ILE A 86 16.64 -13.17 -4.47
CA ILE A 86 15.50 -12.28 -4.72
C ILE A 86 15.35 -11.26 -3.60
N ALA A 87 15.45 -11.70 -2.34
CA ALA A 87 15.39 -10.79 -1.19
C ALA A 87 16.48 -9.71 -1.28
N ASN A 88 17.70 -10.09 -1.62
CA ASN A 88 18.79 -9.14 -1.78
C ASN A 88 18.54 -8.17 -2.94
N LYS A 89 18.06 -8.67 -4.05
CA LYS A 89 17.79 -7.83 -5.24
C LYS A 89 16.75 -6.75 -4.96
N PHE A 90 15.76 -7.05 -4.15
CA PHE A 90 14.68 -6.11 -3.81
C PHE A 90 14.89 -5.39 -2.48
N ASN A 91 16.08 -5.57 -1.85
CA ASN A 91 16.38 -5.00 -0.54
C ASN A 91 15.35 -5.39 0.52
N ALA A 92 14.85 -6.61 0.44
CA ALA A 92 13.90 -7.13 1.42
C ALA A 92 14.63 -7.52 2.71
N CYS A 93 13.92 -7.36 3.83
CA CYS A 93 14.42 -7.78 5.13
C CYS A 93 13.89 -9.17 5.48
N ILE A 94 14.73 -9.99 6.09
CA ILE A 94 14.33 -11.29 6.61
C ILE A 94 13.86 -11.09 8.05
N LEU A 95 12.56 -11.26 8.28
CA LEU A 95 11.97 -11.10 9.61
C LEU A 95 11.96 -12.41 10.40
N SER A 96 11.82 -13.53 9.69
CA SER A 96 11.84 -14.85 10.29
C SER A 96 12.51 -15.82 9.32
N ASP A 97 13.28 -16.75 9.86
CA ASP A 97 14.01 -17.75 9.09
C ASP A 97 14.12 -19.02 9.92
N SER A 98 13.16 -19.90 9.78
CA SER A 98 13.14 -21.20 10.47
C SER A 98 13.30 -22.31 9.45
N GLU A 99 13.32 -23.56 9.94
CA GLU A 99 13.42 -24.73 9.05
C GLU A 99 12.18 -24.88 8.17
N VAL A 100 11.03 -24.38 8.62
CA VAL A 100 9.75 -24.58 7.93
C VAL A 100 9.28 -23.37 7.16
N GLU A 101 9.71 -22.15 7.53
CA GLU A 101 9.23 -20.92 6.89
C GLU A 101 10.27 -19.82 6.89
N MET A 102 10.11 -18.90 5.94
CA MET A 102 10.84 -17.66 5.87
C MET A 102 9.84 -16.53 5.65
N ILE A 103 9.94 -15.46 6.43
CA ILE A 103 9.10 -14.27 6.26
C ILE A 103 9.98 -13.12 5.80
N LEU A 104 9.61 -12.54 4.66
CA LEU A 104 10.31 -11.41 4.06
C LEU A 104 9.42 -10.17 4.14
N GLU A 105 10.06 -9.04 4.39
CA GLU A 105 9.44 -7.72 4.38
C GLU A 105 10.06 -6.88 3.27
N MET A 106 9.22 -6.22 2.49
CA MET A 106 9.67 -5.28 1.48
C MET A 106 8.74 -4.08 1.43
N SER A 107 9.30 -2.90 1.22
CA SER A 107 8.51 -1.71 0.93
C SER A 107 8.91 -1.14 -0.43
N GLY A 108 7.95 -0.59 -1.14
CA GLY A 108 8.17 -0.03 -2.45
C GLY A 108 6.87 0.49 -3.06
N ASN A 109 6.96 0.94 -4.31
CA ASN A 109 5.75 1.33 -5.04
C ASN A 109 4.99 0.07 -5.49
N LYS A 110 3.80 0.28 -6.04
CA LYS A 110 2.93 -0.82 -6.48
C LYS A 110 3.62 -1.77 -7.46
N LYS A 111 4.38 -1.23 -8.41
CA LYS A 111 5.08 -2.03 -9.43
C LYS A 111 6.18 -2.87 -8.80
N GLU A 112 6.96 -2.27 -7.92
CA GLU A 112 8.05 -2.97 -7.22
C GLU A 112 7.52 -4.12 -6.37
N ILE A 113 6.46 -3.89 -5.62
CA ILE A 113 5.79 -4.90 -4.79
C ILE A 113 5.27 -6.05 -5.67
N SER A 114 4.60 -5.73 -6.78
CA SER A 114 4.06 -6.73 -7.68
C SER A 114 5.16 -7.58 -8.32
N ARG A 115 6.27 -6.96 -8.69
CA ARG A 115 7.44 -7.68 -9.24
C ARG A 115 8.07 -8.60 -8.20
N PHE A 116 8.21 -8.13 -6.98
CA PHE A 116 8.74 -8.92 -5.87
C PHE A 116 7.89 -10.18 -5.64
N ILE A 117 6.58 -10.02 -5.54
CA ILE A 117 5.66 -11.13 -5.35
C ILE A 117 5.73 -12.11 -6.54
N SER A 118 5.74 -11.59 -7.77
CA SER A 118 5.85 -12.43 -8.98
C SER A 118 7.11 -13.29 -8.99
N LYS A 119 8.24 -12.71 -8.58
CA LYS A 119 9.51 -13.44 -8.52
C LYS A 119 9.49 -14.54 -7.45
N LEU A 120 8.76 -14.34 -6.37
CA LEU A 120 8.68 -15.32 -5.29
C LEU A 120 7.64 -16.43 -5.51
N ARG A 121 6.66 -16.23 -6.40
CA ARG A 121 5.60 -17.22 -6.62
C ARG A 121 6.08 -18.65 -6.89
N PRO A 122 7.14 -18.88 -7.70
CA PRO A 122 7.61 -20.25 -7.95
C PRO A 122 8.17 -20.96 -6.73
N PHE A 123 8.44 -20.24 -5.63
CA PHE A 123 9.18 -20.75 -4.49
C PHE A 123 8.33 -21.01 -3.25
N GLY A 124 7.03 -21.24 -3.44
CA GLY A 124 6.15 -21.71 -2.38
C GLY A 124 5.68 -20.64 -1.41
N ILE A 125 4.99 -19.62 -1.95
CA ILE A 125 4.34 -18.63 -1.10
C ILE A 125 3.21 -19.28 -0.30
N ILE A 126 3.24 -19.11 1.01
CA ILE A 126 2.22 -19.60 1.94
C ILE A 126 1.17 -18.52 2.17
N GLU A 127 1.62 -17.28 2.39
CA GLU A 127 0.75 -16.19 2.78
C GLU A 127 1.35 -14.85 2.38
N ILE A 128 0.52 -13.91 1.99
CA ILE A 128 0.91 -12.53 1.67
C ILE A 128 0.00 -11.58 2.44
N THR A 129 0.59 -10.56 3.04
CA THR A 129 -0.18 -9.47 3.62
C THR A 129 0.39 -8.14 3.12
N ARG A 130 -0.49 -7.22 2.74
CA ARG A 130 -0.11 -5.91 2.18
C ARG A 130 -0.78 -4.80 2.96
N SER A 131 -0.04 -3.72 3.18
CA SER A 131 -0.57 -2.56 3.91
C SER A 131 -1.54 -1.72 3.08
N GLY A 132 -1.49 -1.84 1.76
CA GLY A 132 -2.06 -0.81 0.89
C GLY A 132 -1.12 0.39 0.80
N LEU A 133 -1.38 1.24 -0.19
CA LEU A 133 -0.52 2.39 -0.48
C LEU A 133 -0.74 3.51 0.54
N VAL A 134 0.36 4.07 1.03
CA VAL A 134 0.35 5.35 1.75
C VAL A 134 1.10 6.36 0.89
N SER A 135 0.62 7.60 0.83
CA SER A 135 1.14 8.60 -0.11
C SER A 135 1.15 9.99 0.50
N MET A 136 2.06 10.82 0.01
CA MET A 136 2.09 12.23 0.32
C MET A 136 2.71 13.01 -0.84
N ALA A 137 2.32 14.28 -0.95
CA ALA A 137 2.93 15.18 -1.92
C ALA A 137 4.38 15.46 -1.55
N SER A 138 5.24 15.60 -2.56
CA SER A 138 6.62 16.00 -2.36
C SER A 138 6.71 17.53 -2.20
N GLY A 139 7.79 17.99 -1.58
CA GLY A 139 8.02 19.41 -1.35
C GLY A 139 7.57 19.84 0.04
N VAL A 140 7.39 21.15 0.23
CA VAL A 140 7.02 21.73 1.52
C VAL A 140 5.51 21.88 1.73
N ASP A 141 4.72 21.70 0.67
CA ASP A 141 3.27 21.74 0.78
C ASP A 141 2.76 20.47 1.48
N TYR A 142 1.69 20.64 2.23
CA TYR A 142 1.09 19.54 2.97
C TYR A 142 -0.42 19.68 3.00
N ILE A 143 -1.10 18.59 3.28
CA ILE A 143 -2.55 18.62 3.42
C ILE A 143 -2.90 19.45 4.67
N LYS A 144 -3.59 20.55 4.45
CA LYS A 144 -3.94 21.48 5.53
C LYS A 144 -5.16 21.01 6.29
N LYS A 145 -5.16 21.29 7.56
CA LYS A 145 -6.28 20.98 8.44
C LYS A 145 -7.42 21.98 8.31
#